data_13ef0991eaa61419762b18051f5252a5
#
_entry.id   13ef0991eaa61419762b18051f5252a5
#
_cell.length_a   1.000
_cell.length_b   1.000
_cell.length_c   1.000
_cell.angle_alpha   90.00
_cell.angle_beta   90.00
_cell.angle_gamma   90.00
#
_symmetry.space_group_name_H-M   'P 1'
#
loop_
_entity.id
_entity.type
_entity.pdbx_description
1 polymer ?
#
loop_
_entity_poly.entity_id
_entity_poly.type
_entity_poly.pdbx_seq_one_letter_code
_entity_poly.pdbx_strand_id
1 'polypeptide(L)'
;GENYVTSDKYEWGYMVDGTYGRYAFRISGGYLFHSVPYYSMNKGDLEDGQYNKLGDYASLGCVRMCVRDVKWIYDNCPSGTGVTIYDDAVNPGPLGKPDSIKIPEDSAYAGWDPTDPDENNPWNAYSAKIQGAKDIQTKIGQSIDVMTGVTATDTCGNDITAKIVTVGRYT
;
A
#
# COMPACT_ATOMS: atom_id res chain seq x y z
N GLY A 1 -18.50 -10.17 -12.14
CA GLY A 1 -17.04 -9.95 -12.12
C GLY A 1 -16.36 -10.66 -13.27
N GLU A 2 -15.26 -10.12 -13.71
CA GLU A 2 -14.45 -10.71 -14.78
C GLU A 2 -13.25 -11.44 -14.16
N ASN A 3 -12.89 -12.59 -14.76
CA ASN A 3 -11.78 -13.42 -14.30
C ASN A 3 -10.64 -13.36 -15.30
N TYR A 4 -9.45 -13.11 -14.81
CA TYR A 4 -8.21 -13.02 -15.57
C TYR A 4 -7.14 -13.92 -14.98
N VAL A 5 -6.04 -14.11 -15.72
CA VAL A 5 -4.87 -14.84 -15.26
C VAL A 5 -3.63 -14.00 -15.56
N THR A 6 -2.82 -13.76 -14.53
CA THR A 6 -1.61 -12.96 -14.66
C THR A 6 -0.56 -13.61 -15.56
N SER A 7 0.28 -12.81 -16.22
CA SER A 7 1.34 -13.32 -17.12
C SER A 7 2.71 -12.71 -16.81
N ASP A 8 3.08 -11.61 -17.48
CA ASP A 8 4.43 -11.07 -17.44
C ASP A 8 4.67 -10.15 -16.25
N LYS A 9 5.88 -10.15 -15.73
CA LYS A 9 6.35 -9.29 -14.64
C LYS A 9 7.51 -8.41 -15.11
N TYR A 10 7.51 -7.15 -14.68
CA TYR A 10 8.57 -6.18 -14.93
C TYR A 10 8.87 -5.41 -13.65
N GLU A 11 10.13 -5.32 -13.26
CA GLU A 11 10.51 -4.47 -12.11
C GLU A 11 10.16 -3.00 -12.39
N TRP A 12 10.41 -2.55 -13.61
CA TRP A 12 9.97 -1.28 -14.15
C TRP A 12 9.22 -1.51 -15.46
N GLY A 13 7.95 -1.14 -15.51
CA GLY A 13 7.11 -1.19 -16.70
C GLY A 13 6.95 0.21 -17.30
N TYR A 14 7.18 0.34 -18.60
CA TYR A 14 6.93 1.59 -19.33
C TYR A 14 5.43 1.76 -19.55
N MET A 15 4.90 2.95 -19.24
CA MET A 15 3.49 3.28 -19.35
C MET A 15 3.21 4.10 -20.62
N VAL A 16 1.95 4.10 -21.07
CA VAL A 16 1.53 4.76 -22.31
C VAL A 16 1.71 6.27 -22.33
N ASP A 17 1.80 6.88 -21.15
CA ASP A 17 2.00 8.33 -20.98
C ASP A 17 3.48 8.74 -20.84
N GLY A 18 4.39 7.79 -21.05
CA GLY A 18 5.82 8.05 -20.98
C GLY A 18 6.42 7.93 -19.58
N THR A 19 5.62 7.52 -18.60
CA THR A 19 6.03 7.29 -17.21
C THR A 19 6.40 5.83 -16.95
N TYR A 20 6.78 5.50 -15.73
CA TYR A 20 7.20 4.16 -15.33
C TYR A 20 6.45 3.70 -14.09
N GLY A 21 5.94 2.45 -14.10
CA GLY A 21 5.38 1.79 -12.93
C GLY A 21 6.32 0.71 -12.41
N ARG A 22 6.54 0.67 -11.09
CA ARG A 22 7.34 -0.38 -10.47
C ARG A 22 6.50 -1.62 -10.21
N TYR A 23 7.19 -2.77 -10.20
CA TYR A 23 6.58 -4.08 -9.92
C TYR A 23 5.35 -4.35 -10.78
N ALA A 24 5.45 -3.96 -12.07
CA ALA A 24 4.38 -4.14 -13.01
C ALA A 24 4.11 -5.63 -13.26
N PHE A 25 2.87 -6.04 -13.12
CA PHE A 25 2.43 -7.41 -13.29
C PHE A 25 1.17 -7.43 -14.16
N ARG A 26 1.25 -8.06 -15.32
CA ARG A 26 0.18 -8.06 -16.32
C ARG A 26 -1.02 -8.87 -15.86
N ILE A 27 -2.19 -8.24 -15.89
CA ILE A 27 -3.48 -8.87 -15.63
C ILE A 27 -4.05 -9.42 -16.95
N SER A 28 -4.21 -8.54 -17.96
CA SER A 28 -4.73 -8.89 -19.28
C SER A 28 -4.44 -7.79 -20.29
N GLY A 29 -4.07 -8.13 -21.51
CA GLY A 29 -3.80 -7.13 -22.55
C GLY A 29 -2.81 -6.07 -22.10
N GLY A 30 -3.23 -4.80 -22.08
CA GLY A 30 -2.45 -3.66 -21.60
C GLY A 30 -2.65 -3.35 -20.09
N TYR A 31 -3.50 -4.08 -19.39
CA TYR A 31 -3.83 -3.80 -17.98
C TYR A 31 -2.87 -4.50 -17.03
N LEU A 32 -2.36 -3.74 -16.07
CA LEU A 32 -1.33 -4.15 -15.11
C LEU A 32 -1.76 -3.82 -13.68
N PHE A 33 -1.28 -4.61 -12.71
CA PHE A 33 -0.96 -4.08 -11.40
C PHE A 33 0.36 -3.36 -11.50
N HIS A 34 0.49 -2.17 -10.93
CA HIS A 34 1.76 -1.47 -10.82
C HIS A 34 1.73 -0.40 -9.70
N SER A 35 2.88 0.11 -9.32
CA SER A 35 2.95 1.24 -8.39
C SER A 35 2.28 2.49 -8.99
N VAL A 36 2.09 3.53 -8.18
CA VAL A 36 1.91 4.88 -8.75
C VAL A 36 3.06 5.17 -9.72
N PRO A 37 2.81 5.89 -10.83
CA PRO A 37 3.85 6.19 -11.81
C PRO A 37 5.00 7.04 -11.26
N TYR A 38 6.14 6.91 -11.92
CA TYR A 38 7.36 7.70 -11.73
C TYR A 38 7.71 8.38 -13.07
N TYR A 39 8.26 9.58 -13.02
CA TYR A 39 8.73 10.30 -14.21
C TYR A 39 9.92 9.59 -14.88
N SER A 40 10.72 8.87 -14.11
CA SER A 40 11.85 8.06 -14.59
C SER A 40 11.99 6.76 -13.79
N MET A 41 12.93 5.88 -14.19
CA MET A 41 13.27 4.66 -13.42
C MET A 41 14.11 4.98 -12.17
N ASN A 42 13.74 6.03 -11.45
CA ASN A 42 14.35 6.45 -10.20
C ASN A 42 13.30 6.40 -9.08
N LYS A 43 13.62 5.74 -7.98
CA LYS A 43 12.73 5.59 -6.82
C LYS A 43 12.37 6.92 -6.13
N GLY A 44 13.19 7.96 -6.35
CA GLY A 44 12.98 9.31 -5.83
C GLY A 44 12.22 10.24 -6.77
N ASP A 45 11.64 9.74 -7.86
CA ASP A 45 11.02 10.53 -8.92
C ASP A 45 9.53 10.18 -9.11
N LEU A 46 8.84 9.93 -7.98
CA LEU A 46 7.42 9.60 -7.92
C LEU A 46 6.55 10.77 -8.42
N GLU A 47 5.50 10.47 -9.16
CA GLU A 47 4.39 11.41 -9.39
C GLU A 47 3.52 11.53 -8.12
N ASP A 48 3.95 12.32 -7.15
CA ASP A 48 3.29 12.51 -5.86
C ASP A 48 1.83 12.95 -5.97
N GLY A 49 1.53 13.83 -6.93
CA GLY A 49 0.17 14.24 -7.25
C GLY A 49 -0.73 13.07 -7.69
N GLN A 50 -0.17 12.03 -8.34
CA GLN A 50 -0.89 10.82 -8.68
C GLN A 50 -0.98 9.85 -7.49
N TYR A 51 0.02 9.86 -6.61
CA TYR A 51 -0.02 9.08 -5.37
C TYR A 51 -1.21 9.48 -4.50
N ASN A 52 -1.47 10.76 -4.39
CA ASN A 52 -2.59 11.28 -3.62
C ASN A 52 -3.98 10.96 -4.20
N LYS A 53 -4.03 10.38 -5.41
CA LYS A 53 -5.26 9.85 -6.03
C LYS A 53 -5.46 8.35 -5.81
N LEU A 54 -4.60 7.68 -5.04
CA LEU A 54 -4.84 6.27 -4.71
C LEU A 54 -6.19 6.07 -4.04
N GLY A 55 -6.95 5.08 -4.54
CA GLY A 55 -8.31 4.80 -4.13
C GLY A 55 -9.39 5.50 -4.95
N ASP A 56 -9.00 6.37 -5.90
CA ASP A 56 -9.90 7.05 -6.83
C ASP A 56 -9.71 6.57 -8.27
N TYR A 57 -10.63 6.92 -9.17
CA TYR A 57 -10.49 6.66 -10.60
C TYR A 57 -9.43 7.59 -11.21
N ALA A 58 -8.21 7.11 -11.36
CA ALA A 58 -7.07 7.93 -11.79
C ALA A 58 -6.20 7.28 -12.88
N SER A 59 -6.58 6.11 -13.38
CA SER A 59 -5.82 5.39 -14.40
C SER A 59 -6.65 5.17 -15.68
N LEU A 60 -5.98 4.77 -16.75
CA LEU A 60 -6.61 4.33 -18.01
C LEU A 60 -6.99 2.83 -17.99
N GLY A 61 -7.15 2.24 -16.80
CA GLY A 61 -7.58 0.86 -16.61
C GLY A 61 -6.62 -0.01 -15.79
N CYS A 62 -5.36 0.40 -15.60
CA CYS A 62 -4.44 -0.29 -14.70
C CYS A 62 -4.84 -0.15 -13.22
N VAL A 63 -4.45 -1.10 -12.41
CA VAL A 63 -4.64 -1.06 -10.96
C VAL A 63 -3.39 -0.47 -10.31
N ARG A 64 -3.48 0.80 -9.93
CA ARG A 64 -2.40 1.50 -9.22
C ARG A 64 -2.44 1.20 -7.73
N MET A 65 -1.27 0.96 -7.15
CA MET A 65 -1.11 0.60 -5.74
C MET A 65 0.09 1.35 -5.15
N CYS A 66 0.19 1.43 -3.83
CA CYS A 66 1.44 1.84 -3.19
C CYS A 66 2.51 0.76 -3.38
N VAL A 67 3.78 1.14 -3.29
CA VAL A 67 4.92 0.24 -3.58
C VAL A 67 4.90 -1.00 -2.70
N ARG A 68 4.65 -0.88 -1.40
CA ARG A 68 4.59 -2.02 -0.47
C ARG A 68 3.63 -3.11 -0.97
N ASP A 69 2.43 -2.70 -1.36
CA ASP A 69 1.36 -3.64 -1.66
C ASP A 69 1.55 -4.28 -3.04
N VAL A 70 1.93 -3.50 -4.05
CA VAL A 70 2.20 -4.07 -5.37
C VAL A 70 3.47 -4.93 -5.36
N LYS A 71 4.48 -4.57 -4.57
CA LYS A 71 5.68 -5.40 -4.38
C LYS A 71 5.33 -6.74 -3.75
N TRP A 72 4.43 -6.74 -2.75
CA TRP A 72 3.98 -7.99 -2.15
C TRP A 72 3.32 -8.91 -3.18
N ILE A 73 2.44 -8.38 -4.03
CA ILE A 73 1.82 -9.15 -5.12
C ILE A 73 2.90 -9.66 -6.09
N TYR A 74 3.83 -8.80 -6.48
CA TYR A 74 4.91 -9.14 -7.39
C TYR A 74 5.79 -10.28 -6.87
N ASP A 75 6.13 -10.26 -5.59
CA ASP A 75 7.02 -11.25 -4.97
C ASP A 75 6.30 -12.57 -4.67
N ASN A 76 5.01 -12.53 -4.27
CA ASN A 76 4.31 -13.68 -3.70
C ASN A 76 3.31 -14.35 -4.66
N CYS A 77 2.86 -13.66 -5.71
CA CYS A 77 1.93 -14.22 -6.68
C CYS A 77 2.69 -14.63 -7.96
N PRO A 78 2.79 -15.91 -8.30
CA PRO A 78 3.44 -16.36 -9.55
C PRO A 78 2.60 -15.98 -10.78
N SER A 79 3.23 -15.96 -11.98
CA SER A 79 2.49 -15.92 -13.25
C SER A 79 1.51 -17.09 -13.30
N GLY A 80 0.32 -16.86 -13.80
CA GLY A 80 -0.79 -17.82 -13.75
C GLY A 80 -1.70 -17.64 -12.51
N THR A 81 -1.44 -16.68 -11.65
CA THR A 81 -2.34 -16.35 -10.52
C THR A 81 -3.67 -15.81 -11.07
N GLY A 82 -4.77 -16.37 -10.58
CA GLY A 82 -6.13 -15.91 -10.92
C GLY A 82 -6.41 -14.53 -10.32
N VAL A 83 -7.03 -13.66 -11.11
CA VAL A 83 -7.48 -12.33 -10.70
C VAL A 83 -8.96 -12.19 -11.00
N THR A 84 -9.76 -11.88 -9.98
CA THR A 84 -11.18 -11.56 -10.16
C THR A 84 -11.39 -10.08 -9.86
N ILE A 85 -11.88 -9.34 -10.84
CA ILE A 85 -12.25 -7.94 -10.69
C ILE A 85 -13.77 -7.86 -10.60
N TYR A 86 -14.28 -7.26 -9.54
CA TYR A 86 -15.70 -7.09 -9.33
C TYR A 86 -16.01 -5.73 -8.68
N ASP A 87 -17.22 -5.26 -8.91
CA ASP A 87 -17.79 -4.10 -8.22
C ASP A 87 -19.02 -4.58 -7.45
N ASP A 88 -18.96 -4.48 -6.13
CA ASP A 88 -20.06 -4.87 -5.24
C ASP A 88 -20.08 -3.92 -4.04
N ALA A 89 -20.96 -2.92 -4.12
CA ALA A 89 -21.11 -1.94 -3.05
C ALA A 89 -21.73 -2.52 -1.76
N VAL A 90 -22.41 -3.69 -1.87
CA VAL A 90 -23.03 -4.36 -0.71
C VAL A 90 -22.02 -5.27 0.00
N ASN A 91 -21.16 -5.93 -0.79
CA ASN A 91 -20.14 -6.86 -0.29
C ASN A 91 -18.75 -6.47 -0.84
N PRO A 92 -18.18 -5.36 -0.37
CA PRO A 92 -16.93 -4.81 -0.94
C PRO A 92 -15.68 -5.67 -0.64
N GLY A 93 -15.89 -6.84 -0.04
CA GLY A 93 -14.83 -7.74 0.38
C GLY A 93 -14.52 -7.64 1.89
N PRO A 94 -13.68 -8.54 2.42
CA PRO A 94 -13.48 -8.68 3.86
C PRO A 94 -12.73 -7.50 4.51
N LEU A 95 -12.00 -6.72 3.74
CA LEU A 95 -11.17 -5.62 4.24
C LEU A 95 -11.78 -4.23 4.00
N GLY A 96 -12.84 -4.14 3.19
CA GLY A 96 -13.39 -2.86 2.75
C GLY A 96 -12.40 -2.03 1.92
N LYS A 97 -12.63 -0.72 1.87
CA LYS A 97 -11.72 0.25 1.25
C LYS A 97 -10.80 0.82 2.35
N PRO A 98 -9.48 0.56 2.34
CA PRO A 98 -8.57 1.13 3.31
C PRO A 98 -8.37 2.63 3.08
N ASP A 99 -8.04 3.35 4.14
CA ASP A 99 -7.64 4.75 4.03
C ASP A 99 -6.31 4.86 3.26
N SER A 100 -6.25 5.80 2.32
CA SER A 100 -5.01 6.06 1.58
C SER A 100 -4.08 6.95 2.38
N ILE A 101 -2.79 6.60 2.40
CA ILE A 101 -1.73 7.48 2.87
C ILE A 101 -1.65 8.65 1.90
N LYS A 102 -1.54 9.87 2.42
CA LYS A 102 -1.37 11.09 1.59
C LYS A 102 0.01 11.67 1.81
N ILE A 103 0.62 12.13 0.73
CA ILE A 103 1.88 12.87 0.74
C ILE A 103 1.53 14.36 0.87
N PRO A 104 2.02 15.08 1.90
CA PRO A 104 1.85 16.53 1.99
C PRO A 104 2.49 17.24 0.79
N GLU A 105 1.81 18.25 0.24
CA GLU A 105 2.23 18.96 -0.98
C GLU A 105 3.61 19.63 -0.85
N ASP A 106 3.98 20.02 0.36
CA ASP A 106 5.25 20.69 0.69
C ASP A 106 6.32 19.73 1.24
N SER A 107 6.09 18.42 1.18
CA SER A 107 7.04 17.44 1.69
C SER A 107 8.33 17.43 0.88
N ALA A 108 9.46 17.56 1.57
CA ALA A 108 10.78 17.41 0.96
C ALA A 108 11.02 15.99 0.38
N TYR A 109 10.16 15.04 0.72
CA TYR A 109 10.24 13.63 0.30
C TYR A 109 9.12 13.22 -0.63
N ALA A 110 8.39 14.18 -1.22
CA ALA A 110 7.24 13.91 -2.08
C ALA A 110 7.57 13.00 -3.27
N GLY A 111 8.81 13.05 -3.77
CA GLY A 111 9.29 12.17 -4.84
C GLY A 111 9.44 10.69 -4.45
N TRP A 112 9.20 10.29 -3.20
CA TRP A 112 9.30 8.90 -2.78
C TRP A 112 7.93 8.36 -2.32
N ASP A 113 7.65 7.11 -2.70
CA ASP A 113 6.50 6.40 -2.12
C ASP A 113 6.75 6.15 -0.62
N PRO A 114 5.88 6.65 0.28
CA PRO A 114 6.06 6.47 1.72
C PRO A 114 6.12 5.01 2.18
N THR A 115 5.64 4.09 1.36
CA THR A 115 5.57 2.66 1.66
C THR A 115 6.70 1.84 1.02
N ASP A 116 7.58 2.48 0.24
CA ASP A 116 8.70 1.77 -0.40
C ASP A 116 9.63 1.20 0.68
N PRO A 117 9.85 -0.14 0.71
CA PRO A 117 10.69 -0.78 1.72
C PRO A 117 12.20 -0.57 1.48
N ASP A 118 12.59 0.27 0.53
CA ASP A 118 14.01 0.60 0.31
C ASP A 118 14.63 1.21 1.56
N GLU A 119 15.81 0.73 1.94
CA GLU A 119 16.53 1.24 3.12
C GLU A 119 16.88 2.73 3.03
N ASN A 120 17.05 3.24 1.80
CA ASN A 120 17.34 4.65 1.52
C ASN A 120 16.07 5.51 1.41
N ASN A 121 14.89 4.95 1.61
CA ASN A 121 13.65 5.72 1.58
C ASN A 121 13.67 6.78 2.69
N PRO A 122 13.63 8.09 2.36
CA PRO A 122 13.70 9.14 3.37
C PRO A 122 12.50 9.13 4.33
N TRP A 123 11.36 8.55 3.92
CA TRP A 123 10.20 8.35 4.79
C TRP A 123 10.49 7.39 5.96
N ASN A 124 11.53 6.55 5.88
CA ASN A 124 11.93 5.70 7.00
C ASN A 124 12.33 6.52 8.24
N ALA A 125 12.78 7.76 8.05
CA ALA A 125 13.05 8.69 9.15
C ALA A 125 11.77 9.13 9.88
N TYR A 126 10.59 8.98 9.26
CA TYR A 126 9.28 9.33 9.81
C TYR A 126 8.49 8.09 10.27
N SER A 127 9.15 6.95 10.41
CA SER A 127 8.47 5.75 10.90
C SER A 127 8.01 5.93 12.35
N ALA A 128 6.72 5.73 12.58
CA ALA A 128 6.19 5.70 13.94
C ALA A 128 6.80 4.54 14.73
N LYS A 129 7.12 4.78 16.00
CA LYS A 129 7.55 3.74 16.93
C LYS A 129 6.39 3.39 17.85
N ILE A 130 5.96 2.13 17.81
CA ILE A 130 5.01 1.58 18.78
C ILE A 130 5.79 0.94 19.91
N GLN A 131 5.44 1.28 21.14
CA GLN A 131 6.02 0.75 22.38
C GLN A 131 4.95 0.11 23.23
N GLY A 132 5.34 -0.82 24.09
CA GLY A 132 4.43 -1.49 25.01
C GLY A 132 3.53 -2.57 24.41
N ALA A 133 3.61 -2.82 23.10
CA ALA A 133 2.91 -3.95 22.50
C ALA A 133 3.49 -5.27 23.03
N LYS A 134 2.61 -6.18 23.45
CA LYS A 134 2.98 -7.48 24.03
C LYS A 134 1.93 -8.53 23.72
N ASP A 135 2.33 -9.78 23.77
CA ASP A 135 1.40 -10.90 23.68
C ASP A 135 0.46 -10.91 24.89
N ILE A 136 -0.83 -11.02 24.64
CA ILE A 136 -1.86 -11.11 25.66
C ILE A 136 -2.52 -12.48 25.57
N GLN A 137 -2.47 -13.21 26.69
CA GLN A 137 -3.21 -14.47 26.83
C GLN A 137 -4.47 -14.23 27.69
N THR A 138 -5.60 -14.70 27.19
CA THR A 138 -6.88 -14.55 27.88
C THR A 138 -7.73 -15.81 27.75
N LYS A 139 -8.80 -15.90 28.53
CA LYS A 139 -9.79 -16.98 28.43
C LYS A 139 -10.90 -16.59 27.46
N ILE A 140 -11.46 -17.58 26.77
CA ILE A 140 -12.61 -17.38 25.88
C ILE A 140 -13.73 -16.66 26.64
N GLY A 141 -14.29 -15.62 26.02
CA GLY A 141 -15.40 -14.83 26.57
C GLY A 141 -14.98 -13.65 27.45
N GLN A 142 -13.68 -13.40 27.67
CA GLN A 142 -13.20 -12.18 28.32
C GLN A 142 -12.88 -11.09 27.30
N SER A 143 -13.30 -9.85 27.59
CA SER A 143 -12.89 -8.71 26.79
C SER A 143 -11.41 -8.37 27.06
N ILE A 144 -10.71 -7.99 26.01
CA ILE A 144 -9.31 -7.58 26.08
C ILE A 144 -9.22 -6.13 25.60
N ASP A 145 -8.54 -5.30 26.36
CA ASP A 145 -8.06 -4.01 25.87
C ASP A 145 -6.62 -4.17 25.38
N VAL A 146 -6.46 -4.31 24.07
CA VAL A 146 -5.17 -4.48 23.40
C VAL A 146 -4.31 -3.21 23.43
N MET A 147 -4.90 -2.06 23.82
CA MET A 147 -4.21 -0.78 23.87
C MET A 147 -3.62 -0.48 25.25
N THR A 148 -3.93 -1.28 26.28
CA THR A 148 -3.41 -1.04 27.62
C THR A 148 -1.86 -1.04 27.64
N GLY A 149 -1.29 0.12 27.94
CA GLY A 149 0.17 0.33 28.00
C GLY A 149 0.86 0.45 26.65
N VAL A 150 0.10 0.51 25.55
CA VAL A 150 0.63 0.75 24.21
C VAL A 150 0.67 2.25 23.93
N THR A 151 1.82 2.73 23.48
CA THR A 151 2.01 4.12 23.05
C THR A 151 2.68 4.16 21.68
N ALA A 152 2.50 5.26 20.97
CA ALA A 152 3.21 5.50 19.71
C ALA A 152 3.76 6.92 19.67
N THR A 153 4.98 7.04 19.16
CA THR A 153 5.62 8.33 18.90
C THR A 153 6.04 8.43 17.45
N ASP A 154 5.95 9.61 16.88
CA ASP A 154 6.59 9.90 15.59
C ASP A 154 8.11 10.12 15.79
N THR A 155 8.82 10.34 14.70
CA THR A 155 10.29 10.57 14.73
C THR A 155 10.69 11.88 15.39
N CYS A 156 9.75 12.82 15.53
CA CYS A 156 9.96 14.09 16.26
C CYS A 156 9.68 13.94 17.76
N GLY A 157 9.27 12.73 18.21
CA GLY A 157 8.92 12.47 19.60
C GLY A 157 7.51 12.90 19.99
N ASN A 158 6.68 13.33 19.04
CA ASN A 158 5.29 13.66 19.33
C ASN A 158 4.49 12.39 19.59
N ASP A 159 3.59 12.47 20.58
CA ASP A 159 2.66 11.38 20.88
C ASP A 159 1.58 11.27 19.80
N ILE A 160 1.57 10.11 19.14
CA ILE A 160 0.59 9.74 18.11
C ILE A 160 -0.22 8.50 18.51
N THR A 161 -0.25 8.16 19.80
CA THR A 161 -0.95 6.98 20.34
C THR A 161 -2.40 6.91 19.89
N ALA A 162 -3.10 8.04 19.83
CA ALA A 162 -4.49 8.11 19.39
C ALA A 162 -4.69 7.76 17.90
N LYS A 163 -3.61 7.68 17.11
CA LYS A 163 -3.64 7.28 15.70
C LYS A 163 -3.41 5.79 15.48
N ILE A 164 -3.18 5.01 16.54
CA ILE A 164 -3.01 3.56 16.43
C ILE A 164 -4.36 2.95 16.06
N VAL A 165 -4.36 2.17 14.99
CA VAL A 165 -5.50 1.36 14.56
C VAL A 165 -5.16 -0.10 14.79
N THR A 166 -6.00 -0.80 15.54
CA THR A 166 -5.87 -2.24 15.73
C THR A 166 -6.58 -2.97 14.59
N VAL A 167 -5.85 -3.84 13.90
CA VAL A 167 -6.41 -4.68 12.85
C VAL A 167 -6.25 -6.14 13.26
N GLY A 168 -7.31 -6.93 13.18
CA GLY A 168 -7.29 -8.36 13.48
C GLY A 168 -8.67 -8.93 13.74
N ARG A 169 -8.78 -10.24 13.59
CA ARG A 169 -9.94 -11.01 14.07
C ARG A 169 -9.51 -11.73 15.32
N TYR A 170 -10.24 -11.49 16.40
CA TYR A 170 -10.13 -12.31 17.61
C TYR A 170 -11.10 -13.49 17.43
N THR A 171 -10.57 -14.70 17.39
CA THR A 171 -11.36 -15.95 17.35
C THR A 171 -11.43 -16.58 18.73
#